data_e3515cfc53f77e930aab103f2f918f39
#
_entry.id   e3515cfc53f77e930aab103f2f918f39
#
_cell.length_a   1.000
_cell.length_b   1.000
_cell.length_c   1.000
_cell.angle_alpha   90.00
_cell.angle_beta   90.00
_cell.angle_gamma   90.00
#
_symmetry.space_group_name_H-M   'P 1'
#
loop_
_entity.id
_entity.type
_entity.pdbx_description
1 polymer ?
#
loop_
_entity_poly.entity_id
_entity_poly.type
_entity_poly.pdbx_seq_one_letter_code
_entity_poly.pdbx_strand_id
1 'polypeptide(L)'
;AEAAYKQMANMGPLSTADMIDYADVLRGNGHYNEAIAQYQAISASDPENVRVKSYLQQADFFMRLKRDSTRNSVRTVPINSAEADLGVTVMDDLLLFSSARGEGIGGKNEYQWDEQPFLNLYTALLKGQTAVEPYVMRKDVNHRYHDGTATYDSLAKRLYFTRDNVFYGTLNKAKSGELKLGIFYTDITAGEFSQKEWGGLVPFEHNDPEFNTGHPSISPDGKRLYFVSDRPGGRGGTDIWYCENLGNNKWGVPSNMGEKVNTSGNEMYPFVSGDSVLYFSSNAHPGLGGYDNFYCRLTPSGPSAVINLGYPLNTRFDDRNLILLKDDSTGFFVSDRTGGQGSDDIYGCTVHPPMQMIRGRVIDKKSREAINGAVLDIKDGNGRFMDDAKITMLEDGKFEIEVPFANAYAISGTKNGYLQNSVSIDPNTDPLDDVLLELDKYDYGAEGIVMHGETMAPLTGVKVGLYDANDKLIQDLTTAADGKYTF
;
A
#
# COMPACT_ATOMS: atom_id res chain seq x y z
N ALA A 1 -8.43 23.69 -19.68
CA ALA A 1 -9.69 23.11 -19.16
C ALA A 1 -10.36 24.04 -18.13
N GLU A 2 -9.68 24.48 -17.06
CA GLU A 2 -10.28 25.30 -15.96
C GLU A 2 -10.90 26.60 -16.48
N ALA A 3 -10.19 27.36 -17.33
CA ALA A 3 -10.71 28.60 -17.91
C ALA A 3 -12.00 28.37 -18.73
N ALA A 4 -12.10 27.25 -19.43
CA ALA A 4 -13.29 26.87 -20.18
C ALA A 4 -14.49 26.60 -19.26
N TYR A 5 -14.29 25.83 -18.17
CA TYR A 5 -15.35 25.57 -17.19
C TYR A 5 -15.78 26.85 -16.45
N LYS A 6 -14.83 27.74 -16.09
CA LYS A 6 -15.15 29.08 -15.53
C LYS A 6 -16.01 29.88 -16.49
N GLN A 7 -15.70 29.85 -17.78
CA GLN A 7 -16.49 30.54 -18.81
C GLN A 7 -17.88 29.90 -18.95
N MET A 8 -17.98 28.58 -18.98
CA MET A 8 -19.26 27.88 -19.04
C MET A 8 -20.15 28.23 -17.84
N ALA A 9 -19.59 28.24 -16.64
CA ALA A 9 -20.31 28.61 -15.42
C ALA A 9 -20.83 30.07 -15.45
N ASN A 10 -20.13 30.98 -16.10
CA ASN A 10 -20.58 32.37 -16.30
C ASN A 10 -21.69 32.48 -17.33
N MET A 11 -21.85 31.50 -18.23
CA MET A 11 -22.90 31.50 -19.26
C MET A 11 -24.22 30.88 -18.77
N GLY A 12 -24.18 30.12 -17.68
CA GLY A 12 -25.36 29.47 -17.09
C GLY A 12 -24.98 28.33 -16.10
N PRO A 13 -25.99 27.74 -15.44
CA PRO A 13 -25.72 26.66 -14.50
C PRO A 13 -25.15 25.43 -15.24
N LEU A 14 -24.08 24.87 -14.69
CA LEU A 14 -23.48 23.63 -15.17
C LEU A 14 -24.36 22.42 -14.86
N SER A 15 -24.31 21.40 -15.71
CA SER A 15 -24.86 20.09 -15.35
C SER A 15 -24.07 19.45 -14.21
N THR A 16 -24.67 18.48 -13.50
CA THR A 16 -23.95 17.74 -12.44
C THR A 16 -22.67 17.09 -12.96
N ALA A 17 -22.68 16.54 -14.17
CA ALA A 17 -21.51 15.97 -14.82
C ALA A 17 -20.41 17.02 -15.05
N ASP A 18 -20.76 18.17 -15.63
CA ASP A 18 -19.81 19.26 -15.86
C ASP A 18 -19.26 19.84 -14.55
N MET A 19 -20.08 19.89 -13.50
CA MET A 19 -19.62 20.33 -12.16
C MET A 19 -18.60 19.36 -11.57
N ILE A 20 -18.80 18.04 -11.74
CA ILE A 20 -17.83 17.01 -11.30
C ILE A 20 -16.53 17.18 -12.07
N ASP A 21 -16.60 17.27 -13.39
CA ASP A 21 -15.43 17.45 -14.24
C ASP A 21 -14.69 18.76 -13.92
N TYR A 22 -15.43 19.84 -13.64
CA TYR A 22 -14.83 21.10 -13.20
C TYR A 22 -14.13 20.97 -11.84
N ALA A 23 -14.76 20.30 -10.87
CA ALA A 23 -14.14 20.03 -9.57
C ALA A 23 -12.87 19.19 -9.72
N ASP A 24 -12.87 18.18 -10.61
CA ASP A 24 -11.69 17.36 -10.90
C ASP A 24 -10.56 18.17 -11.55
N VAL A 25 -10.90 19.09 -12.47
CA VAL A 25 -9.93 20.01 -13.09
C VAL A 25 -9.34 20.96 -12.04
N LEU A 26 -10.15 21.51 -11.13
CA LEU A 26 -9.66 22.33 -10.02
C LEU A 26 -8.71 21.54 -9.11
N ARG A 27 -9.07 20.32 -8.78
CA ARG A 27 -8.24 19.40 -8.01
C ARG A 27 -6.91 19.12 -8.73
N GLY A 28 -6.97 18.74 -10.00
CA GLY A 28 -5.80 18.52 -10.85
C GLY A 28 -4.88 19.75 -10.99
N ASN A 29 -5.44 20.97 -10.86
CA ASN A 29 -4.66 22.22 -10.83
C ASN A 29 -4.16 22.60 -9.42
N GLY A 30 -4.45 21.78 -8.39
CA GLY A 30 -4.06 22.05 -7.01
C GLY A 30 -4.95 23.08 -6.28
N HIS A 31 -6.09 23.48 -6.87
CA HIS A 31 -7.08 24.37 -6.27
C HIS A 31 -8.06 23.60 -5.37
N TYR A 32 -7.52 22.87 -4.38
CA TYR A 32 -8.26 21.89 -3.57
C TYR A 32 -9.44 22.50 -2.82
N ASN A 33 -9.31 23.72 -2.26
CA ASN A 33 -10.40 24.36 -1.55
C ASN A 33 -11.59 24.71 -2.49
N GLU A 34 -11.29 25.16 -3.71
CA GLU A 34 -12.29 25.43 -4.73
C GLU A 34 -12.95 24.12 -5.22
N ALA A 35 -12.17 23.06 -5.40
CA ALA A 35 -12.69 21.74 -5.72
C ALA A 35 -13.65 21.20 -4.65
N ILE A 36 -13.28 21.29 -3.37
CA ILE A 36 -14.13 20.89 -2.25
C ILE A 36 -15.45 21.69 -2.26
N ALA A 37 -15.41 23.01 -2.51
CA ALA A 37 -16.63 23.83 -2.59
C ALA A 37 -17.56 23.37 -3.72
N GLN A 38 -17.01 22.97 -4.87
CA GLN A 38 -17.79 22.38 -5.98
C GLN A 38 -18.40 21.04 -5.59
N TYR A 39 -17.62 20.14 -4.98
CA TYR A 39 -18.15 18.86 -4.52
C TYR A 39 -19.26 19.03 -3.45
N GLN A 40 -19.14 20.01 -2.56
CA GLN A 40 -20.20 20.34 -1.59
C GLN A 40 -21.49 20.83 -2.27
N ALA A 41 -21.36 21.67 -3.31
CA ALA A 41 -22.50 22.14 -4.10
C ALA A 41 -23.20 20.99 -4.84
N ILE A 42 -22.42 20.03 -5.38
CA ILE A 42 -22.95 18.82 -6.03
C ILE A 42 -23.68 17.95 -4.99
N SER A 43 -23.07 17.73 -3.82
CA SER A 43 -23.66 16.91 -2.75
C SER A 43 -24.99 17.49 -2.24
N ALA A 44 -25.16 18.80 -2.30
CA ALA A 44 -26.43 19.44 -1.93
C ALA A 44 -27.56 19.15 -2.94
N SER A 45 -27.23 18.96 -4.22
CA SER A 45 -28.20 18.66 -5.28
C SER A 45 -28.33 17.17 -5.60
N ASP A 46 -27.28 16.38 -5.40
CA ASP A 46 -27.22 14.93 -5.59
C ASP A 46 -26.50 14.24 -4.41
N PRO A 47 -27.20 14.07 -3.26
CA PRO A 47 -26.62 13.51 -2.04
C PRO A 47 -26.17 12.06 -2.18
N GLU A 48 -26.67 11.31 -3.17
CA GLU A 48 -26.35 9.89 -3.37
C GLU A 48 -25.16 9.67 -4.33
N ASN A 49 -24.56 10.74 -4.85
CA ASN A 49 -23.42 10.65 -5.73
C ASN A 49 -22.20 10.02 -5.03
N VAL A 50 -21.90 8.77 -5.36
CA VAL A 50 -20.86 7.96 -4.70
C VAL A 50 -19.48 8.61 -4.81
N ARG A 51 -19.15 9.17 -5.99
CA ARG A 51 -17.86 9.83 -6.25
C ARG A 51 -17.69 11.06 -5.37
N VAL A 52 -18.70 11.92 -5.33
CA VAL A 52 -18.69 13.14 -4.51
C VAL A 52 -18.69 12.84 -3.02
N LYS A 53 -19.48 11.85 -2.56
CA LYS A 53 -19.43 11.37 -1.18
C LYS A 53 -18.02 10.93 -0.77
N SER A 54 -17.36 10.15 -1.61
CA SER A 54 -15.99 9.68 -1.36
C SER A 54 -15.01 10.83 -1.18
N TYR A 55 -15.08 11.86 -2.01
CA TYR A 55 -14.22 13.05 -1.87
C TYR A 55 -14.55 13.89 -0.63
N LEU A 56 -15.82 14.09 -0.31
CA LEU A 56 -16.22 14.91 0.82
C LEU A 56 -15.99 14.26 2.19
N GLN A 57 -16.19 12.95 2.31
CA GLN A 57 -15.82 12.20 3.51
C GLN A 57 -14.33 12.31 3.84
N GLN A 58 -13.55 12.74 2.87
CA GLN A 58 -12.12 12.92 2.93
C GLN A 58 -11.70 14.39 2.77
N ALA A 59 -12.56 15.36 3.12
CA ALA A 59 -12.24 16.79 2.95
C ALA A 59 -10.93 17.19 3.67
N ASP A 60 -10.65 16.60 4.85
CA ASP A 60 -9.37 16.72 5.54
C ASP A 60 -8.25 15.86 4.88
N PHE A 61 -8.62 15.02 3.93
CA PHE A 61 -7.72 14.06 3.28
C PHE A 61 -6.61 14.78 2.50
N PHE A 62 -6.95 15.79 1.68
CA PHE A 62 -5.95 16.55 0.92
C PHE A 62 -4.95 17.29 1.83
N MET A 63 -5.43 17.79 2.97
CA MET A 63 -4.56 18.42 3.96
C MET A 63 -3.66 17.38 4.65
N ARG A 64 -4.19 16.19 4.93
CA ARG A 64 -3.41 15.08 5.49
C ARG A 64 -2.37 14.58 4.51
N LEU A 65 -2.70 14.42 3.21
CA LEU A 65 -1.74 13.99 2.18
C LEU A 65 -0.53 14.92 2.04
N LYS A 66 -0.67 16.19 2.41
CA LYS A 66 0.42 17.17 2.43
C LYS A 66 1.17 17.23 3.77
N ARG A 67 0.51 16.88 4.89
CA ARG A 67 1.09 17.01 6.23
C ARG A 67 2.34 16.17 6.41
N ASP A 68 2.33 14.95 5.87
CA ASP A 68 3.42 13.98 6.02
C ASP A 68 4.48 14.10 4.90
N SER A 69 4.45 15.19 4.14
CA SER A 69 5.29 15.43 2.94
C SER A 69 6.80 15.40 3.20
N THR A 70 7.23 15.69 4.43
CA THR A 70 8.66 15.69 4.80
C THR A 70 9.23 14.29 5.03
N ARG A 71 8.40 13.27 5.16
CA ARG A 71 8.82 11.89 5.40
C ARG A 71 9.24 11.19 4.11
N ASN A 72 8.59 11.51 3.00
CA ASN A 72 8.88 10.96 1.69
C ASN A 72 9.83 11.89 0.94
N SER A 73 10.64 11.34 0.05
CA SER A 73 11.51 12.12 -0.83
C SER A 73 11.42 11.65 -2.27
N VAL A 74 11.60 12.59 -3.18
CA VAL A 74 11.61 12.34 -4.63
C VAL A 74 12.86 12.99 -5.22
N ARG A 75 13.50 12.29 -6.15
CA ARG A 75 14.71 12.75 -6.84
C ARG A 75 14.68 12.33 -8.31
N THR A 76 15.26 13.14 -9.17
CA THR A 76 15.48 12.78 -10.57
C THR A 76 16.52 11.67 -10.68
N VAL A 77 16.44 10.87 -11.76
CA VAL A 77 17.46 9.87 -12.08
C VAL A 77 18.08 10.19 -13.45
N PRO A 78 19.39 9.90 -13.64
CA PRO A 78 20.13 10.35 -14.82
C PRO A 78 19.89 9.50 -16.08
N ILE A 79 18.92 8.59 -16.06
CA ILE A 79 18.60 7.70 -17.20
C ILE A 79 17.47 8.22 -18.08
N ASN A 80 16.78 9.28 -17.66
CA ASN A 80 15.68 9.85 -18.44
C ASN A 80 16.16 10.45 -19.75
N SER A 81 15.29 10.46 -20.74
CA SER A 81 15.51 11.03 -22.08
C SER A 81 14.55 12.21 -22.36
N ALA A 82 14.63 12.76 -23.55
CA ALA A 82 13.68 13.79 -23.98
C ALA A 82 12.30 13.22 -24.38
N GLU A 83 12.20 11.91 -24.50
CA GLU A 83 10.99 11.16 -24.84
C GLU A 83 10.37 10.55 -23.58
N ALA A 84 9.33 9.73 -23.72
CA ALA A 84 8.72 9.03 -22.59
C ALA A 84 9.63 7.92 -22.04
N ASP A 85 9.85 7.92 -20.74
CA ASP A 85 10.54 6.87 -19.97
C ASP A 85 9.61 6.37 -18.86
N LEU A 86 9.18 5.10 -18.92
CA LEU A 86 8.14 4.54 -18.06
C LEU A 86 8.29 3.04 -17.82
N GLY A 87 7.37 2.41 -17.09
CA GLY A 87 7.28 0.96 -16.98
C GLY A 87 8.45 0.33 -16.20
N VAL A 88 8.84 0.93 -15.06
CA VAL A 88 9.99 0.49 -14.26
C VAL A 88 9.75 -0.83 -13.53
N THR A 89 10.78 -1.68 -13.49
CA THR A 89 10.88 -2.87 -12.63
C THR A 89 12.34 -3.20 -12.34
N VAL A 90 12.59 -4.15 -11.44
CA VAL A 90 13.94 -4.59 -11.08
C VAL A 90 14.19 -6.03 -11.53
N MET A 91 15.34 -6.27 -12.11
CA MET A 91 15.84 -7.61 -12.46
C MET A 91 17.28 -7.77 -11.95
N ASP A 92 17.43 -8.49 -10.85
CA ASP A 92 18.71 -8.66 -10.14
C ASP A 92 19.30 -7.28 -9.71
N ASP A 93 20.38 -6.83 -10.33
CA ASP A 93 21.06 -5.54 -10.14
C ASP A 93 20.78 -4.52 -11.25
N LEU A 94 19.77 -4.77 -12.06
CA LEU A 94 19.36 -3.91 -13.16
C LEU A 94 18.00 -3.30 -12.91
N LEU A 95 17.85 -2.04 -13.27
CA LEU A 95 16.55 -1.41 -13.49
C LEU A 95 16.13 -1.65 -14.94
N LEU A 96 14.97 -2.28 -15.15
CA LEU A 96 14.33 -2.41 -16.44
C LEU A 96 13.29 -1.30 -16.58
N PHE A 97 13.16 -0.74 -17.77
CA PHE A 97 12.16 0.28 -18.07
C PHE A 97 11.86 0.33 -19.56
N SER A 98 10.77 0.97 -19.93
CA SER A 98 10.38 1.21 -21.32
C SER A 98 10.71 2.64 -21.70
N SER A 99 11.20 2.84 -22.91
CA SER A 99 11.57 4.17 -23.40
C SER A 99 11.24 4.36 -24.88
N ALA A 100 10.79 5.54 -25.23
CA ALA A 100 10.54 5.99 -26.59
C ALA A 100 11.75 6.68 -27.25
N ARG A 101 12.96 6.63 -26.69
CA ARG A 101 14.16 7.34 -27.17
C ARG A 101 14.67 6.93 -28.55
N GLY A 102 14.01 5.98 -29.22
CA GLY A 102 14.26 5.67 -30.64
C GLY A 102 15.55 4.91 -30.96
N GLU A 103 16.22 4.36 -29.97
CA GLU A 103 17.44 3.53 -30.14
C GLU A 103 17.15 2.04 -30.37
N GLY A 104 15.87 1.63 -30.27
CA GLY A 104 15.41 0.25 -30.40
C GLY A 104 15.20 -0.23 -31.84
N ILE A 105 14.57 -1.38 -31.99
CA ILE A 105 14.36 -2.04 -33.30
C ILE A 105 13.45 -1.24 -34.23
N GLY A 106 12.44 -0.56 -33.68
CA GLY A 106 11.53 0.30 -34.44
C GLY A 106 12.23 1.54 -35.01
N GLY A 107 13.44 1.87 -34.53
CA GLY A 107 14.13 3.12 -34.86
C GLY A 107 13.27 4.32 -34.49
N LYS A 108 13.28 5.31 -35.36
CA LYS A 108 12.46 6.53 -35.24
C LYS A 108 11.07 6.42 -35.90
N ASN A 109 10.52 5.22 -36.05
CA ASN A 109 9.13 5.09 -36.50
C ASN A 109 8.23 5.63 -35.37
N GLU A 110 7.44 6.61 -35.71
CA GLU A 110 6.55 7.32 -34.78
C GLU A 110 5.21 6.59 -34.65
N TYR A 111 4.70 6.51 -33.43
CA TYR A 111 3.34 6.13 -33.18
C TYR A 111 2.42 7.33 -33.48
N GLN A 112 1.45 7.12 -34.35
CA GLN A 112 0.65 8.20 -34.91
C GLN A 112 -0.24 8.96 -33.87
N TRP A 113 -0.39 8.40 -32.68
CA TRP A 113 -1.24 8.97 -31.64
C TRP A 113 -0.55 10.08 -30.83
N ASP A 114 0.73 9.88 -30.50
CA ASP A 114 1.51 10.79 -29.65
C ASP A 114 2.77 11.36 -30.34
N GLU A 115 2.97 10.97 -31.61
CA GLU A 115 4.12 11.40 -32.44
C GLU A 115 5.49 11.03 -31.84
N GLN A 116 5.51 10.05 -30.90
CA GLN A 116 6.75 9.51 -30.31
C GLN A 116 7.15 8.19 -30.96
N PRO A 117 8.43 7.83 -30.91
CA PRO A 117 8.87 6.49 -31.29
C PRO A 117 8.20 5.40 -30.45
N PHE A 118 8.05 4.20 -31.01
CA PHE A 118 7.52 3.06 -30.27
C PHE A 118 8.39 2.73 -29.06
N LEU A 119 7.74 2.41 -27.93
CA LEU A 119 8.40 2.00 -26.71
C LEU A 119 9.20 0.72 -26.90
N ASN A 120 10.41 0.70 -26.40
CA ASN A 120 11.26 -0.46 -26.30
C ASN A 120 11.72 -0.66 -24.86
N LEU A 121 12.01 -1.90 -24.47
CA LEU A 121 12.58 -2.23 -23.18
C LEU A 121 14.08 -1.90 -23.13
N TYR A 122 14.47 -1.25 -22.06
CA TYR A 122 15.83 -0.87 -21.72
C TYR A 122 16.23 -1.43 -20.37
N THR A 123 17.52 -1.50 -20.12
CA THR A 123 18.11 -1.79 -18.82
C THR A 123 19.07 -0.69 -18.43
N ALA A 124 19.22 -0.46 -17.13
CA ALA A 124 20.23 0.42 -16.57
C ALA A 124 20.85 -0.25 -15.33
N LEU A 125 22.12 0.03 -15.04
CA LEU A 125 22.78 -0.47 -13.84
C LEU A 125 22.21 0.21 -12.61
N LEU A 126 21.68 -0.58 -11.68
CA LEU A 126 21.18 -0.09 -10.39
C LEU A 126 22.38 0.14 -9.45
N LYS A 127 22.57 1.38 -8.99
CA LYS A 127 23.62 1.77 -8.04
C LYS A 127 23.00 2.41 -6.81
N GLY A 128 22.71 1.57 -5.81
CA GLY A 128 21.96 2.01 -4.62
C GLY A 128 20.56 2.49 -5.02
N GLN A 129 20.27 3.76 -4.76
CA GLN A 129 18.97 4.36 -5.04
C GLN A 129 18.90 5.11 -6.39
N THR A 130 19.84 4.90 -7.31
CA THR A 130 19.86 5.50 -8.64
C THR A 130 20.18 4.46 -9.70
N ALA A 131 19.93 4.80 -10.95
CA ALA A 131 20.26 3.95 -12.10
C ALA A 131 21.09 4.75 -13.11
N VAL A 132 22.02 4.09 -13.78
CA VAL A 132 22.97 4.71 -14.72
C VAL A 132 23.18 3.81 -15.94
N GLU A 133 23.75 4.37 -17.00
CA GLU A 133 24.17 3.65 -18.21
C GLU A 133 23.00 2.86 -18.83
N PRO A 134 22.00 3.56 -19.40
CA PRO A 134 20.87 2.90 -20.02
C PRO A 134 21.28 2.20 -21.33
N TYR A 135 20.85 0.95 -21.52
CA TYR A 135 21.06 0.15 -22.71
C TYR A 135 19.76 -0.44 -23.23
N VAL A 136 19.58 -0.38 -24.55
CA VAL A 136 18.44 -1.05 -25.19
C VAL A 136 18.58 -2.57 -25.08
N MET A 137 17.49 -3.24 -24.71
CA MET A 137 17.46 -4.70 -24.67
C MET A 137 17.52 -5.30 -26.07
N ARG A 138 17.92 -6.59 -26.14
CA ARG A 138 18.13 -7.33 -27.40
C ARG A 138 16.84 -7.47 -28.23
N LYS A 139 17.07 -7.82 -29.52
CA LYS A 139 16.03 -8.06 -30.53
C LYS A 139 15.05 -9.20 -30.20
N ASP A 140 15.45 -10.12 -29.29
CA ASP A 140 14.60 -11.24 -28.89
C ASP A 140 13.47 -10.80 -27.93
N VAL A 141 13.71 -9.67 -27.23
CA VAL A 141 12.76 -9.07 -26.28
C VAL A 141 12.04 -7.86 -26.90
N ASN A 142 12.75 -7.01 -27.63
CA ASN A 142 12.18 -5.86 -28.29
C ASN A 142 11.61 -6.18 -29.67
N HIS A 143 10.53 -5.53 -30.02
CA HIS A 143 9.85 -5.69 -31.28
C HIS A 143 9.72 -4.34 -32.02
N ARG A 144 9.10 -4.37 -33.18
CA ARG A 144 8.87 -3.19 -34.03
C ARG A 144 7.80 -2.23 -33.48
N TYR A 145 6.88 -2.72 -32.65
CA TYR A 145 5.80 -1.97 -32.01
C TYR A 145 6.12 -1.77 -30.53
N HIS A 146 5.12 -1.37 -29.72
CA HIS A 146 5.33 -1.15 -28.29
C HIS A 146 5.70 -2.43 -27.55
N ASP A 147 6.82 -2.37 -26.82
CA ASP A 147 7.20 -3.29 -25.77
C ASP A 147 7.30 -2.47 -24.47
N GLY A 148 6.50 -2.82 -23.47
CA GLY A 148 6.34 -2.01 -22.27
C GLY A 148 6.40 -2.82 -20.99
N THR A 149 6.07 -2.20 -19.90
CA THR A 149 6.09 -2.70 -18.53
C THR A 149 6.39 -4.18 -18.34
N ALA A 150 7.41 -4.47 -17.55
CA ALA A 150 7.87 -5.83 -17.33
C ALA A 150 7.85 -6.21 -15.85
N THR A 151 7.94 -7.49 -15.53
CA THR A 151 8.21 -8.03 -14.20
C THR A 151 9.12 -9.25 -14.30
N TYR A 152 10.03 -9.40 -13.35
CA TYR A 152 10.99 -10.49 -13.32
C TYR A 152 10.69 -11.47 -12.21
N ASP A 153 10.39 -12.72 -12.58
CA ASP A 153 10.31 -13.85 -11.67
C ASP A 153 11.73 -14.38 -11.41
N SER A 154 12.28 -14.00 -10.27
CA SER A 154 13.64 -14.42 -9.87
C SER A 154 13.72 -15.91 -9.52
N LEU A 155 12.61 -16.56 -9.18
CA LEU A 155 12.54 -17.98 -8.85
C LEU A 155 12.52 -18.84 -10.11
N ALA A 156 11.67 -18.49 -11.07
CA ALA A 156 11.58 -19.18 -12.37
C ALA A 156 12.63 -18.70 -13.39
N LYS A 157 13.36 -17.62 -13.10
CA LYS A 157 14.27 -16.95 -14.05
C LYS A 157 13.56 -16.55 -15.34
N ARG A 158 12.43 -15.89 -15.20
CA ARG A 158 11.49 -15.56 -16.27
C ARG A 158 11.17 -14.07 -16.29
N LEU A 159 11.22 -13.45 -17.46
CA LEU A 159 10.76 -12.10 -17.69
C LEU A 159 9.37 -12.12 -18.34
N TYR A 160 8.38 -11.54 -17.68
CA TYR A 160 7.07 -11.24 -18.26
C TYR A 160 7.05 -9.77 -18.67
N PHE A 161 6.44 -9.44 -19.79
CA PHE A 161 6.34 -8.05 -20.25
C PHE A 161 5.10 -7.84 -21.13
N THR A 162 4.66 -6.60 -21.17
CA THR A 162 3.57 -6.15 -22.03
C THR A 162 4.09 -5.90 -23.44
N ARG A 163 3.28 -6.25 -24.43
CA ARG A 163 3.56 -5.99 -25.85
C ARG A 163 2.25 -5.77 -26.60
N ASP A 164 2.29 -5.00 -27.68
CA ASP A 164 1.25 -5.09 -28.70
C ASP A 164 1.03 -6.55 -29.12
N ASN A 165 -0.22 -7.01 -29.23
CA ASN A 165 -0.53 -8.43 -29.46
C ASN A 165 -0.09 -8.91 -30.85
N VAL A 166 1.23 -8.97 -31.02
CA VAL A 166 1.93 -9.43 -32.22
C VAL A 166 2.79 -10.64 -31.86
N PHE A 167 2.51 -11.76 -32.51
CA PHE A 167 3.22 -13.01 -32.27
C PHE A 167 3.78 -13.57 -33.57
N TYR A 168 5.11 -13.74 -33.66
CA TYR A 168 5.84 -14.16 -34.87
C TYR A 168 5.43 -13.38 -36.13
N GLY A 169 5.25 -12.05 -36.00
CA GLY A 169 4.88 -11.17 -37.12
C GLY A 169 3.38 -11.17 -37.46
N THR A 170 2.57 -11.98 -36.79
CA THR A 170 1.12 -11.99 -36.98
C THR A 170 0.49 -10.99 -36.02
N LEU A 171 -0.29 -10.04 -36.55
CA LEU A 171 -1.07 -9.06 -35.81
C LEU A 171 -2.39 -9.72 -35.35
N ASN A 172 -2.51 -10.00 -34.06
CA ASN A 172 -3.75 -10.53 -33.47
C ASN A 172 -4.68 -9.37 -33.13
N LYS A 173 -5.46 -8.92 -34.11
CA LYS A 173 -6.38 -7.79 -33.99
C LYS A 173 -7.73 -8.23 -33.44
N ALA A 174 -8.36 -7.34 -32.68
CA ALA A 174 -9.76 -7.43 -32.31
C ALA A 174 -10.69 -7.37 -33.55
N LYS A 175 -11.94 -7.78 -33.41
CA LYS A 175 -12.97 -7.65 -34.48
C LYS A 175 -13.17 -6.21 -34.92
N SER A 176 -12.90 -5.23 -34.04
CA SER A 176 -12.90 -3.80 -34.37
C SER A 176 -11.76 -3.40 -35.32
N GLY A 177 -10.75 -4.25 -35.51
CA GLY A 177 -9.53 -3.97 -36.25
C GLY A 177 -8.41 -3.36 -35.39
N GLU A 178 -8.66 -3.06 -34.13
CA GLU A 178 -7.68 -2.56 -33.19
C GLU A 178 -6.67 -3.63 -32.78
N LEU A 179 -5.45 -3.22 -32.50
CA LEU A 179 -4.41 -4.07 -31.91
C LEU A 179 -4.41 -3.83 -30.40
N LYS A 180 -4.75 -4.84 -29.62
CA LYS A 180 -4.77 -4.81 -28.17
C LYS A 180 -3.41 -5.21 -27.59
N LEU A 181 -3.17 -4.94 -26.31
CA LEU A 181 -2.01 -5.36 -25.59
C LEU A 181 -2.10 -6.82 -25.16
N GLY A 182 -0.99 -7.54 -25.13
CA GLY A 182 -0.86 -8.86 -24.55
C GLY A 182 0.38 -8.96 -23.64
N ILE A 183 0.35 -9.89 -22.71
CA ILE A 183 1.52 -10.28 -21.90
C ILE A 183 2.24 -11.41 -22.61
N PHE A 184 3.55 -11.30 -22.67
CA PHE A 184 4.45 -12.34 -23.19
C PHE A 184 5.52 -12.63 -22.15
N TYR A 185 6.13 -13.77 -22.24
CA TYR A 185 7.26 -14.11 -21.38
C TYR A 185 8.36 -14.85 -22.11
N THR A 186 9.55 -14.80 -21.54
CA THR A 186 10.73 -15.55 -21.98
C THR A 186 11.53 -16.01 -20.78
N ASP A 187 12.08 -17.21 -20.84
CA ASP A 187 12.95 -17.74 -19.81
C ASP A 187 14.39 -17.22 -20.03
N ILE A 188 15.08 -16.97 -18.92
CA ILE A 188 16.45 -16.41 -18.94
C ILE A 188 17.39 -17.46 -18.35
N THR A 189 18.36 -17.91 -19.12
CA THR A 189 19.40 -18.80 -18.60
C THR A 189 20.43 -18.04 -17.77
N ALA A 190 21.11 -18.76 -16.84
CA ALA A 190 22.14 -18.18 -15.99
C ALA A 190 23.32 -17.62 -16.80
N GLY A 191 23.86 -16.46 -16.37
CA GLY A 191 25.01 -15.80 -16.96
C GLY A 191 25.06 -14.33 -16.57
N GLU A 192 26.19 -13.65 -16.86
CA GLU A 192 26.24 -12.19 -16.81
C GLU A 192 25.25 -11.61 -17.82
N PHE A 193 24.71 -10.41 -17.58
CA PHE A 193 23.64 -9.82 -18.40
C PHE A 193 23.93 -9.86 -19.91
N SER A 194 25.16 -9.56 -20.31
CA SER A 194 25.62 -9.60 -21.72
C SER A 194 25.72 -11.02 -22.30
N GLN A 195 25.72 -12.06 -21.47
CA GLN A 195 25.86 -13.48 -21.85
C GLN A 195 24.60 -14.30 -21.56
N LYS A 196 23.54 -13.68 -21.00
CA LYS A 196 22.26 -14.34 -20.74
C LYS A 196 21.69 -14.85 -22.07
N GLU A 197 21.36 -16.13 -22.13
CA GLU A 197 20.58 -16.70 -23.23
C GLU A 197 19.10 -16.53 -22.91
N TRP A 198 18.33 -16.12 -23.91
CA TRP A 198 16.90 -15.90 -23.82
C TRP A 198 16.20 -17.05 -24.54
N GLY A 199 15.21 -17.62 -23.88
CA GLY A 199 14.34 -18.64 -24.45
C GLY A 199 13.45 -18.10 -25.57
N GLY A 200 12.64 -18.97 -26.14
CA GLY A 200 11.61 -18.54 -27.10
C GLY A 200 10.55 -17.68 -26.44
N LEU A 201 10.00 -16.74 -27.20
CA LEU A 201 8.89 -15.91 -26.75
C LEU A 201 7.61 -16.76 -26.64
N VAL A 202 6.92 -16.65 -25.50
CA VAL A 202 5.67 -17.37 -25.23
C VAL A 202 4.56 -16.38 -24.86
N PRO A 203 3.38 -16.42 -25.50
CA PRO A 203 2.26 -15.61 -25.09
C PRO A 203 1.66 -16.14 -23.78
N PHE A 204 1.18 -15.22 -22.93
CA PHE A 204 0.40 -15.58 -21.74
C PHE A 204 -0.93 -16.22 -22.16
N GLU A 205 -1.30 -17.34 -21.54
CA GLU A 205 -2.43 -18.16 -21.95
C GLU A 205 -3.81 -17.47 -21.82
N HIS A 206 -3.88 -16.36 -21.09
CA HIS A 206 -5.09 -15.55 -20.93
C HIS A 206 -5.09 -14.26 -21.75
N ASN A 207 -4.18 -14.10 -22.71
CA ASN A 207 -4.29 -13.05 -23.72
C ASN A 207 -5.50 -13.31 -24.62
N ASP A 208 -6.17 -12.24 -25.01
CA ASP A 208 -7.30 -12.30 -25.95
C ASP A 208 -7.21 -11.08 -26.89
N PRO A 209 -7.47 -11.22 -28.20
CA PRO A 209 -7.44 -10.08 -29.10
C PRO A 209 -8.53 -9.03 -28.88
N GLU A 210 -9.62 -9.37 -28.17
CA GLU A 210 -10.75 -8.46 -27.96
C GLU A 210 -10.53 -7.46 -26.80
N PHE A 211 -9.57 -7.71 -25.90
CA PHE A 211 -9.27 -6.82 -24.77
C PHE A 211 -7.78 -6.74 -24.45
N ASN A 212 -7.40 -5.67 -23.79
CA ASN A 212 -6.02 -5.46 -23.33
C ASN A 212 -5.69 -6.38 -22.15
N THR A 213 -4.46 -6.89 -22.13
CA THR A 213 -3.86 -7.60 -21.02
C THR A 213 -2.42 -7.14 -20.90
N GLY A 214 -2.06 -6.46 -19.82
CA GLY A 214 -0.73 -5.86 -19.69
C GLY A 214 -0.34 -5.58 -18.25
N HIS A 215 0.73 -4.84 -18.07
CA HIS A 215 1.32 -4.45 -16.79
C HIS A 215 1.46 -5.63 -15.81
N PRO A 216 2.20 -6.68 -16.19
CA PRO A 216 2.37 -7.85 -15.33
C PRO A 216 3.15 -7.52 -14.07
N SER A 217 2.80 -8.16 -12.95
CA SER A 217 3.55 -8.14 -11.69
C SER A 217 3.48 -9.51 -11.03
N ILE A 218 4.62 -10.20 -10.95
CA ILE A 218 4.71 -11.48 -10.26
C ILE A 218 4.87 -11.26 -8.75
N SER A 219 4.15 -12.03 -7.93
CA SER A 219 4.38 -12.03 -6.49
C SER A 219 5.78 -12.55 -6.16
N PRO A 220 6.44 -12.04 -5.10
CA PRO A 220 7.80 -12.46 -4.73
C PRO A 220 7.97 -13.96 -4.48
N ASP A 221 6.89 -14.67 -4.10
CA ASP A 221 6.85 -16.12 -3.90
C ASP A 221 6.52 -16.91 -5.18
N GLY A 222 6.31 -16.22 -6.31
CA GLY A 222 6.00 -16.81 -7.63
C GLY A 222 4.60 -17.44 -7.73
N LYS A 223 3.74 -17.27 -6.71
CA LYS A 223 2.44 -17.96 -6.68
C LYS A 223 1.33 -17.23 -7.40
N ARG A 224 1.44 -15.91 -7.62
CA ARG A 224 0.44 -15.10 -8.30
C ARG A 224 1.05 -14.20 -9.33
N LEU A 225 0.44 -14.13 -10.49
CA LEU A 225 0.69 -13.10 -11.49
C LEU A 225 -0.46 -12.10 -11.47
N TYR A 226 -0.19 -10.87 -11.07
CA TYR A 226 -1.09 -9.73 -11.15
C TYR A 226 -0.92 -9.07 -12.51
N PHE A 227 -1.98 -8.52 -13.04
CA PHE A 227 -1.96 -7.82 -14.33
C PHE A 227 -3.18 -6.91 -14.49
N VAL A 228 -3.12 -6.07 -15.50
CA VAL A 228 -4.19 -5.11 -15.84
C VAL A 228 -4.94 -5.60 -17.07
N SER A 229 -6.26 -5.46 -17.06
CA SER A 229 -7.10 -5.80 -18.22
C SER A 229 -8.43 -5.07 -18.22
N ASP A 230 -8.90 -4.71 -19.40
CA ASP A 230 -10.27 -4.22 -19.68
C ASP A 230 -11.23 -5.34 -20.09
N ARG A 231 -10.92 -6.59 -19.70
CA ARG A 231 -11.73 -7.78 -19.99
C ARG A 231 -13.12 -7.70 -19.37
N PRO A 232 -14.13 -8.36 -19.96
CA PRO A 232 -15.48 -8.43 -19.39
C PRO A 232 -15.49 -8.96 -17.95
N GLY A 233 -16.36 -8.39 -17.13
CA GLY A 233 -16.48 -8.73 -15.70
C GLY A 233 -15.65 -7.83 -14.79
N GLY A 234 -15.00 -6.80 -15.32
CA GLY A 234 -14.37 -5.72 -14.58
C GLY A 234 -15.39 -4.74 -13.98
N ARG A 235 -14.87 -3.71 -13.32
CA ARG A 235 -15.68 -2.68 -12.64
C ARG A 235 -15.62 -1.32 -13.34
N GLY A 236 -14.53 -1.06 -14.06
CA GLY A 236 -14.27 0.22 -14.72
C GLY A 236 -13.72 0.09 -16.12
N GLY A 237 -12.78 0.94 -16.44
CA GLY A 237 -12.02 0.86 -17.69
C GLY A 237 -11.03 -0.30 -17.64
N THR A 238 -9.85 -0.07 -17.07
CA THR A 238 -8.89 -1.13 -16.79
C THR A 238 -8.89 -1.48 -15.31
N ASP A 239 -8.95 -2.76 -15.01
CA ASP A 239 -8.94 -3.31 -13.66
C ASP A 239 -7.68 -4.13 -13.39
N ILE A 240 -7.32 -4.29 -12.12
CA ILE A 240 -6.29 -5.24 -11.67
C ILE A 240 -6.94 -6.62 -11.48
N TRP A 241 -6.31 -7.60 -12.12
CA TRP A 241 -6.64 -9.03 -12.06
C TRP A 241 -5.45 -9.83 -11.57
N TYR A 242 -5.69 -11.05 -11.14
CA TYR A 242 -4.61 -12.00 -10.83
C TYR A 242 -4.94 -13.42 -11.23
N CYS A 243 -3.90 -14.23 -11.47
CA CYS A 243 -3.98 -15.68 -11.64
C CYS A 243 -3.12 -16.38 -10.62
N GLU A 244 -3.59 -17.52 -10.10
CA GLU A 244 -2.79 -18.43 -9.28
C GLU A 244 -1.87 -19.28 -10.17
N ASN A 245 -0.63 -19.47 -9.74
CA ASN A 245 0.31 -20.35 -10.39
C ASN A 245 -0.04 -21.83 -10.08
N LEU A 246 -0.46 -22.58 -11.07
CA LEU A 246 -0.81 -24.00 -10.95
C LEU A 246 0.39 -24.94 -11.14
N GLY A 247 1.58 -24.39 -11.35
CA GLY A 247 2.78 -25.12 -11.73
C GLY A 247 2.79 -25.52 -13.21
N ASN A 248 3.93 -26.07 -13.66
CA ASN A 248 4.11 -26.53 -15.05
C ASN A 248 3.77 -25.47 -16.11
N ASN A 249 4.09 -24.21 -15.84
CA ASN A 249 3.78 -23.06 -16.70
C ASN A 249 2.28 -22.85 -16.96
N LYS A 250 1.43 -23.23 -16.03
CA LYS A 250 -0.02 -23.06 -16.10
C LYS A 250 -0.52 -22.06 -15.08
N TRP A 251 -1.43 -21.23 -15.50
CA TRP A 251 -2.09 -20.22 -14.67
C TRP A 251 -3.57 -20.53 -14.48
N GLY A 252 -4.05 -20.27 -13.29
CA GLY A 252 -5.48 -20.36 -12.99
C GLY A 252 -6.31 -19.34 -13.75
N VAL A 253 -7.63 -19.48 -13.66
CA VAL A 253 -8.58 -18.52 -14.28
C VAL A 253 -8.37 -17.13 -13.67
N PRO A 254 -8.33 -16.06 -14.48
CA PRO A 254 -8.22 -14.69 -13.99
C PRO A 254 -9.32 -14.32 -12.99
N SER A 255 -8.92 -13.79 -11.84
CA SER A 255 -9.80 -13.31 -10.78
C SER A 255 -9.64 -11.79 -10.63
N ASN A 256 -10.75 -11.04 -10.61
CA ASN A 256 -10.74 -9.60 -10.37
C ASN A 256 -10.41 -9.29 -8.91
N MET A 257 -9.61 -8.25 -8.65
CA MET A 257 -9.23 -7.86 -7.28
C MET A 257 -10.37 -7.29 -6.44
N GLY A 258 -11.53 -7.04 -7.04
CA GLY A 258 -12.75 -6.59 -6.37
C GLY A 258 -12.80 -5.10 -6.09
N GLU A 259 -13.92 -4.67 -5.48
CA GLU A 259 -14.30 -3.26 -5.35
C GLU A 259 -13.43 -2.41 -4.43
N LYS A 260 -12.65 -3.02 -3.56
CA LYS A 260 -11.72 -2.26 -2.72
C LYS A 260 -10.53 -1.73 -3.53
N VAL A 261 -10.07 -2.50 -4.51
CA VAL A 261 -8.93 -2.16 -5.37
C VAL A 261 -9.40 -1.51 -6.66
N ASN A 262 -10.37 -2.13 -7.33
CA ASN A 262 -10.87 -1.68 -8.64
C ASN A 262 -12.06 -0.76 -8.50
N THR A 263 -12.04 0.33 -9.26
CA THR A 263 -13.05 1.40 -9.25
C THR A 263 -13.83 1.46 -10.57
N SER A 264 -14.57 2.52 -10.78
CA SER A 264 -15.19 2.82 -12.09
C SER A 264 -14.22 3.48 -13.09
N GLY A 265 -13.00 3.79 -12.67
CA GLY A 265 -11.95 4.37 -13.51
C GLY A 265 -10.98 3.31 -14.04
N ASN A 266 -9.70 3.66 -13.98
CA ASN A 266 -8.62 2.79 -14.42
C ASN A 266 -7.66 2.53 -13.27
N GLU A 267 -7.36 1.27 -13.03
CA GLU A 267 -6.30 0.81 -12.15
C GLU A 267 -5.18 0.20 -12.99
N MET A 268 -3.94 0.62 -12.74
CA MET A 268 -2.78 0.27 -13.57
C MET A 268 -1.54 -0.01 -12.72
N TYR A 269 -0.51 -0.59 -13.33
CA TYR A 269 0.82 -0.79 -12.77
C TYR A 269 0.84 -1.45 -11.39
N PRO A 270 0.25 -2.65 -11.23
CA PRO A 270 0.35 -3.38 -9.98
C PRO A 270 1.80 -3.74 -9.68
N PHE A 271 2.19 -3.63 -8.42
CA PHE A 271 3.47 -4.11 -7.89
C PHE A 271 3.25 -4.72 -6.50
N VAL A 272 3.72 -5.93 -6.28
CA VAL A 272 3.58 -6.61 -4.98
C VAL A 272 4.95 -6.69 -4.30
N SER A 273 5.08 -6.10 -3.11
CA SER A 273 6.28 -6.18 -2.28
C SER A 273 6.38 -7.46 -1.47
N GLY A 274 7.57 -7.71 -0.89
CA GLY A 274 7.84 -8.88 -0.04
C GLY A 274 6.90 -9.03 1.17
N ASP A 275 6.40 -7.92 1.69
CA ASP A 275 5.48 -7.89 2.84
C ASP A 275 4.00 -8.06 2.47
N SER A 276 3.71 -8.57 1.27
CA SER A 276 2.35 -8.76 0.75
C SER A 276 1.57 -7.44 0.65
N VAL A 277 2.23 -6.36 0.27
CA VAL A 277 1.62 -5.07 -0.03
C VAL A 277 1.50 -4.92 -1.54
N LEU A 278 0.28 -4.69 -2.01
CA LEU A 278 0.01 -4.33 -3.40
C LEU A 278 0.07 -2.82 -3.54
N TYR A 279 0.99 -2.33 -4.36
CA TYR A 279 1.04 -0.96 -4.87
C TYR A 279 0.42 -0.92 -6.25
N PHE A 280 -0.27 0.16 -6.57
CA PHE A 280 -0.88 0.35 -7.89
C PHE A 280 -1.19 1.82 -8.13
N SER A 281 -1.53 2.17 -9.37
CA SER A 281 -1.92 3.52 -9.74
C SER A 281 -3.39 3.55 -10.14
N SER A 282 -4.12 4.59 -9.73
CA SER A 282 -5.53 4.77 -10.07
C SER A 282 -5.86 6.23 -10.36
N ASN A 283 -6.78 6.45 -11.29
CA ASN A 283 -7.31 7.78 -11.59
C ASN A 283 -8.73 8.03 -11.02
N ALA A 284 -9.28 7.08 -10.25
CA ALA A 284 -10.62 7.22 -9.69
C ALA A 284 -10.70 6.98 -8.18
N HIS A 285 -9.68 6.38 -7.54
CA HIS A 285 -9.52 6.51 -6.10
C HIS A 285 -9.25 7.98 -5.74
N PRO A 286 -9.70 8.46 -4.56
CA PRO A 286 -9.45 9.82 -4.13
C PRO A 286 -7.96 10.15 -4.11
N GLY A 287 -7.55 11.16 -4.88
CA GLY A 287 -6.14 11.50 -5.11
C GLY A 287 -5.90 12.97 -5.36
N LEU A 288 -4.63 13.33 -5.57
CA LEU A 288 -4.16 14.71 -5.77
C LEU A 288 -4.21 15.13 -7.24
N GLY A 289 -4.06 14.19 -8.18
CA GLY A 289 -3.89 14.45 -9.59
C GLY A 289 -4.74 13.61 -10.54
N GLY A 290 -4.19 13.28 -11.68
CA GLY A 290 -4.74 12.34 -12.63
C GLY A 290 -4.61 10.90 -12.10
N TYR A 291 -3.52 10.23 -12.42
CA TYR A 291 -3.15 9.00 -11.72
C TYR A 291 -2.37 9.32 -10.46
N ASP A 292 -2.73 8.68 -9.37
CA ASP A 292 -1.98 8.67 -8.12
C ASP A 292 -1.55 7.24 -7.77
N ASN A 293 -0.47 7.10 -7.00
CA ASN A 293 -0.01 5.84 -6.46
C ASN A 293 -0.70 5.51 -5.14
N PHE A 294 -1.20 4.29 -5.03
CA PHE A 294 -1.90 3.76 -3.86
C PHE A 294 -1.25 2.46 -3.39
N TYR A 295 -1.59 2.05 -2.18
CA TYR A 295 -1.28 0.71 -1.70
C TYR A 295 -2.41 0.13 -0.87
N CYS A 296 -2.42 -1.22 -0.76
CA CYS A 296 -3.21 -1.97 0.21
C CYS A 296 -2.46 -3.25 0.62
N ARG A 297 -2.77 -3.78 1.81
CA ARG A 297 -2.24 -5.08 2.23
C ARG A 297 -3.08 -6.20 1.67
N LEU A 298 -2.42 -7.25 1.18
CA LEU A 298 -3.04 -8.50 0.77
C LEU A 298 -3.15 -9.42 1.98
N THR A 299 -4.36 -9.63 2.49
CA THR A 299 -4.62 -10.51 3.64
C THR A 299 -5.37 -11.76 3.20
N PRO A 300 -5.41 -12.83 4.02
CA PRO A 300 -6.20 -14.02 3.70
C PRO A 300 -7.71 -13.74 3.50
N SER A 301 -8.23 -12.65 4.09
CA SER A 301 -9.62 -12.19 3.93
C SER A 301 -9.83 -11.26 2.74
N GLY A 302 -8.78 -10.99 1.97
CA GLY A 302 -8.80 -10.06 0.83
C GLY A 302 -7.99 -8.78 1.08
N PRO A 303 -8.04 -7.81 0.14
CA PRO A 303 -7.34 -6.53 0.29
C PRO A 303 -7.85 -5.72 1.49
N SER A 304 -6.92 -5.04 2.19
CA SER A 304 -7.24 -4.03 3.19
C SER A 304 -7.88 -2.79 2.56
N ALA A 305 -8.12 -1.74 3.35
CA ALA A 305 -8.41 -0.42 2.82
C ALA A 305 -7.27 0.07 1.90
N VAL A 306 -7.64 0.80 0.84
CA VAL A 306 -6.69 1.40 -0.11
C VAL A 306 -6.26 2.77 0.40
N ILE A 307 -4.96 3.02 0.39
CA ILE A 307 -4.31 4.20 0.95
C ILE A 307 -3.58 4.95 -0.14
N ASN A 308 -3.83 6.26 -0.27
CA ASN A 308 -3.05 7.16 -1.12
C ASN A 308 -1.70 7.46 -0.47
N LEU A 309 -0.61 7.38 -1.23
CA LEU A 309 0.75 7.63 -0.72
C LEU A 309 1.09 9.09 -0.44
N GLY A 310 0.24 10.01 -0.90
CA GLY A 310 0.36 11.44 -0.62
C GLY A 310 1.56 12.13 -1.29
N TYR A 311 1.66 13.42 -1.02
CA TYR A 311 2.76 14.26 -1.51
C TYR A 311 4.07 13.95 -0.76
N PRO A 312 5.24 13.90 -1.44
CA PRO A 312 5.51 14.27 -2.83
C PRO A 312 5.45 13.11 -3.84
N LEU A 313 5.06 11.90 -3.42
CA LEU A 313 4.95 10.75 -4.32
C LEU A 313 3.82 10.97 -5.32
N ASN A 314 2.71 11.50 -4.85
CA ASN A 314 1.57 11.92 -5.64
C ASN A 314 1.50 13.45 -5.70
N THR A 315 1.15 13.97 -6.87
CA THR A 315 1.04 15.41 -7.15
C THR A 315 -0.24 15.69 -7.94
N ARG A 316 -0.38 16.88 -8.48
CA ARG A 316 -1.46 17.21 -9.44
C ARG A 316 -1.31 16.58 -10.82
N PHE A 317 -0.19 15.93 -11.08
CA PHE A 317 0.16 15.29 -12.33
C PHE A 317 -0.17 13.80 -12.30
N ASP A 318 0.13 13.08 -13.38
CA ASP A 318 0.06 11.63 -13.40
C ASP A 318 1.27 11.03 -12.70
N ASP A 319 1.06 10.47 -11.52
CA ASP A 319 2.09 9.79 -10.74
C ASP A 319 1.76 8.30 -10.69
N ARG A 320 2.61 7.46 -11.28
CA ARG A 320 2.27 6.05 -11.54
C ARG A 320 3.46 5.11 -11.48
N ASN A 321 3.18 3.79 -11.55
CA ASN A 321 4.17 2.72 -11.62
C ASN A 321 5.21 2.77 -10.50
N LEU A 322 4.75 2.88 -9.24
CA LEU A 322 5.64 2.77 -8.10
C LEU A 322 6.10 1.32 -7.92
N ILE A 323 7.41 1.15 -7.79
CA ILE A 323 8.05 -0.08 -7.34
C ILE A 323 8.97 0.22 -6.16
N LEU A 324 9.13 -0.74 -5.27
CA LEU A 324 10.10 -0.66 -4.18
C LEU A 324 11.26 -1.63 -4.39
N LEU A 325 12.42 -1.27 -3.86
CA LEU A 325 13.59 -2.10 -3.77
C LEU A 325 13.45 -3.08 -2.58
N LYS A 326 14.46 -3.94 -2.39
CA LYS A 326 14.45 -4.98 -1.34
C LYS A 326 14.39 -4.44 0.10
N ASP A 327 14.63 -3.14 0.29
CA ASP A 327 14.54 -2.47 1.59
C ASP A 327 13.10 -2.02 1.93
N ASP A 328 12.13 -2.24 1.01
CA ASP A 328 10.72 -1.86 1.10
C ASP A 328 10.47 -0.38 1.46
N SER A 329 11.50 0.46 1.35
CA SER A 329 11.44 1.89 1.68
C SER A 329 11.99 2.80 0.58
N THR A 330 12.86 2.30 -0.28
CA THR A 330 13.35 3.05 -1.44
C THR A 330 12.85 2.42 -2.73
N GLY A 331 12.70 3.24 -3.77
CA GLY A 331 12.13 2.76 -5.02
C GLY A 331 12.19 3.74 -6.16
N PHE A 332 11.41 3.44 -7.17
CA PHE A 332 11.24 4.26 -8.36
C PHE A 332 9.77 4.36 -8.73
N PHE A 333 9.40 5.44 -9.36
CA PHE A 333 8.08 5.64 -9.95
C PHE A 333 8.18 6.53 -11.19
N VAL A 334 7.09 6.67 -11.92
CA VAL A 334 7.00 7.46 -13.15
C VAL A 334 6.08 8.64 -12.93
N SER A 335 6.43 9.79 -13.49
CA SER A 335 5.59 10.99 -13.41
C SER A 335 5.82 11.90 -14.61
N ASP A 336 4.75 12.58 -15.05
CA ASP A 336 4.79 13.68 -16.03
C ASP A 336 4.86 15.06 -15.36
N ARG A 337 5.32 15.10 -14.09
CA ARG A 337 5.47 16.34 -13.33
C ARG A 337 6.46 17.30 -13.96
N THR A 338 6.22 18.61 -13.77
CA THR A 338 7.15 19.63 -14.25
C THR A 338 8.54 19.48 -13.67
N GLY A 339 9.56 19.70 -14.50
CA GLY A 339 10.98 19.64 -14.14
C GLY A 339 11.66 18.33 -14.53
N GLY A 340 10.97 17.45 -15.24
CA GLY A 340 11.51 16.30 -15.93
C GLY A 340 12.23 16.67 -17.24
N GLN A 341 12.60 15.64 -18.01
CA GLN A 341 13.26 15.76 -19.31
C GLN A 341 12.32 15.49 -20.48
N GLY A 342 11.47 14.46 -20.34
CA GLY A 342 10.51 14.00 -21.34
C GLY A 342 9.06 14.28 -20.99
N SER A 343 8.15 13.57 -21.64
CA SER A 343 6.71 13.60 -21.32
C SER A 343 6.41 12.81 -20.06
N ASP A 344 7.07 11.66 -19.89
CA ASP A 344 7.07 10.81 -18.71
C ASP A 344 8.51 10.58 -18.28
N ASP A 345 8.79 10.76 -17.01
CA ASP A 345 10.13 10.60 -16.46
C ASP A 345 10.12 9.63 -15.26
N ILE A 346 11.21 8.89 -15.11
CA ILE A 346 11.45 8.03 -13.96
C ILE A 346 12.06 8.86 -12.83
N TYR A 347 11.50 8.71 -11.63
CA TYR A 347 12.00 9.33 -10.41
C TYR A 347 12.38 8.27 -9.39
N GLY A 348 13.48 8.50 -8.67
CA GLY A 348 13.81 7.74 -7.46
C GLY A 348 13.03 8.30 -6.28
N CYS A 349 12.63 7.45 -5.34
CA CYS A 349 11.87 7.87 -4.17
C CYS A 349 12.31 7.14 -2.89
N THR A 350 11.96 7.76 -1.77
CA THR A 350 11.89 7.10 -0.47
C THR A 350 10.44 7.15 -0.02
N VAL A 351 9.89 6.01 0.36
CA VAL A 351 8.48 5.84 0.71
C VAL A 351 8.37 5.44 2.17
N HIS A 352 7.62 6.22 2.93
CA HIS A 352 7.19 5.86 4.26
C HIS A 352 5.66 5.86 4.30
N PRO A 353 5.03 4.80 4.79
CA PRO A 353 3.57 4.76 4.91
C PRO A 353 3.05 5.98 5.69
N PRO A 354 1.90 6.55 5.31
CA PRO A 354 1.24 7.57 6.11
C PRO A 354 1.03 7.10 7.54
N MET A 355 1.09 8.02 8.51
CA MET A 355 0.90 7.72 9.92
C MET A 355 -0.52 8.02 10.36
N GLN A 356 -0.97 7.27 11.33
CA GLN A 356 -2.24 7.48 12.02
C GLN A 356 -2.02 7.49 13.53
N MET A 357 -2.99 8.04 14.26
CA MET A 357 -2.93 8.16 15.71
C MET A 357 -3.92 7.20 16.36
N ILE A 358 -3.42 6.36 17.24
CA ILE A 358 -4.24 5.55 18.15
C ILE A 358 -4.29 6.28 19.48
N ARG A 359 -5.48 6.52 20.00
CA ARG A 359 -5.71 7.16 21.30
C ARG A 359 -6.47 6.23 22.21
N GLY A 360 -6.08 6.23 23.47
CA GLY A 360 -6.75 5.35 24.41
C GLY A 360 -6.42 5.68 25.86
N ARG A 361 -6.81 4.77 26.72
CA ARG A 361 -6.60 4.88 28.18
C ARG A 361 -6.25 3.52 28.77
N VAL A 362 -5.29 3.52 29.70
CA VAL A 362 -4.99 2.36 30.55
C VAL A 362 -5.84 2.47 31.81
N ILE A 363 -6.59 1.41 32.11
CA ILE A 363 -7.50 1.40 33.25
C ILE A 363 -7.39 0.10 34.06
N ASP A 364 -7.71 0.18 35.34
CA ASP A 364 -7.91 -1.00 36.17
C ASP A 364 -9.21 -1.70 35.73
N LYS A 365 -9.13 -2.99 35.48
CA LYS A 365 -10.25 -3.76 34.92
C LYS A 365 -11.44 -3.87 35.87
N LYS A 366 -11.20 -3.90 37.20
CA LYS A 366 -12.24 -4.05 38.22
C LYS A 366 -12.83 -2.69 38.62
N SER A 367 -11.97 -1.72 38.99
CA SER A 367 -12.41 -0.41 39.47
C SER A 367 -12.76 0.57 38.36
N ARG A 368 -12.30 0.33 37.12
CA ARG A 368 -12.41 1.20 35.95
C ARG A 368 -11.64 2.52 36.11
N GLU A 369 -10.84 2.65 37.16
CA GLU A 369 -10.02 3.85 37.41
C GLU A 369 -8.81 3.89 36.46
N ALA A 370 -8.36 5.10 36.14
CA ALA A 370 -7.21 5.32 35.28
C ALA A 370 -5.90 4.86 35.94
N ILE A 371 -5.04 4.20 35.19
CA ILE A 371 -3.72 3.76 35.65
C ILE A 371 -2.67 4.71 35.08
N ASN A 372 -2.11 5.56 35.93
CA ASN A 372 -1.02 6.45 35.54
C ASN A 372 0.35 5.76 35.59
N GLY A 373 1.24 6.12 34.66
CA GLY A 373 2.62 5.63 34.59
C GLY A 373 2.74 4.14 34.24
N ALA A 374 1.78 3.62 33.48
CA ALA A 374 1.95 2.36 32.78
C ALA A 374 3.02 2.50 31.67
N VAL A 375 3.73 1.44 31.37
CA VAL A 375 4.66 1.35 30.23
C VAL A 375 3.94 0.57 29.14
N LEU A 376 3.94 1.13 27.94
CA LEU A 376 3.31 0.53 26.77
C LEU A 376 4.37 0.09 25.76
N ASP A 377 4.08 -1.05 25.13
CA ASP A 377 4.79 -1.56 23.97
C ASP A 377 3.78 -1.81 22.85
N ILE A 378 4.22 -1.68 21.61
CA ILE A 378 3.39 -1.97 20.44
C ILE A 378 4.10 -2.95 19.50
N LYS A 379 3.31 -3.87 18.96
CA LYS A 379 3.74 -4.82 17.93
C LYS A 379 2.86 -4.66 16.70
N ASP A 380 3.44 -4.91 15.53
CA ASP A 380 2.70 -5.01 14.27
C ASP A 380 1.85 -6.30 14.21
N GLY A 381 1.04 -6.44 13.15
CA GLY A 381 0.20 -7.63 12.91
C GLY A 381 0.99 -8.94 12.75
N ASN A 382 2.31 -8.88 12.55
CA ASN A 382 3.21 -10.04 12.48
C ASN A 382 3.89 -10.33 13.83
N GLY A 383 3.57 -9.58 14.88
CA GLY A 383 4.12 -9.73 16.23
C GLY A 383 5.51 -9.13 16.42
N ARG A 384 6.02 -8.31 15.49
CA ARG A 384 7.32 -7.62 15.61
C ARG A 384 7.14 -6.34 16.42
N PHE A 385 8.08 -6.05 17.32
CA PHE A 385 8.11 -4.76 18.02
C PHE A 385 8.33 -3.62 17.04
N MET A 386 7.63 -2.52 17.29
CA MET A 386 7.74 -1.31 16.48
C MET A 386 8.57 -0.26 17.23
N ASP A 387 9.88 -0.35 17.06
CA ASP A 387 10.84 0.56 17.72
C ASP A 387 10.67 2.02 17.27
N ASP A 388 10.08 2.23 16.08
CA ASP A 388 9.81 3.55 15.49
C ASP A 388 8.47 4.17 15.93
N ALA A 389 7.63 3.42 16.66
CA ALA A 389 6.35 3.94 17.14
C ALA A 389 6.57 5.00 18.22
N LYS A 390 5.97 6.16 18.03
CA LYS A 390 6.02 7.23 19.03
C LYS A 390 4.89 7.08 20.02
N ILE A 391 5.21 6.57 21.21
CA ILE A 391 4.26 6.40 22.31
C ILE A 391 4.36 7.63 23.25
N THR A 392 3.23 8.28 23.49
CA THR A 392 3.11 9.40 24.43
C THR A 392 2.10 9.05 25.50
N MET A 393 2.55 8.98 26.76
CA MET A 393 1.65 8.84 27.92
C MET A 393 1.23 10.23 28.40
N LEU A 394 -0.07 10.39 28.63
CA LEU A 394 -0.68 11.61 29.11
C LEU A 394 -1.22 11.39 30.55
N GLU A 395 -1.78 12.44 31.15
CA GLU A 395 -2.47 12.33 32.43
C GLU A 395 -3.71 11.44 32.36
N ASP A 396 -4.19 10.98 33.52
CA ASP A 396 -5.38 10.11 33.63
C ASP A 396 -5.28 8.79 32.84
N GLY A 397 -4.08 8.21 32.76
CA GLY A 397 -3.82 6.96 32.07
C GLY A 397 -4.00 7.02 30.55
N LYS A 398 -4.22 8.21 29.96
CA LYS A 398 -4.39 8.38 28.53
C LYS A 398 -3.07 8.15 27.79
N PHE A 399 -3.19 7.68 26.56
CA PHE A 399 -2.05 7.53 25.67
C PHE A 399 -2.38 7.93 24.23
N GLU A 400 -1.36 8.34 23.51
CA GLU A 400 -1.35 8.53 22.07
C GLU A 400 -0.20 7.75 21.46
N ILE A 401 -0.47 6.99 20.41
CA ILE A 401 0.53 6.19 19.69
C ILE A 401 0.43 6.52 18.20
N GLU A 402 1.52 7.03 17.65
CA GLU A 402 1.64 7.29 16.22
C GLU A 402 2.19 6.04 15.53
N VAL A 403 1.43 5.47 14.58
CA VAL A 403 1.73 4.22 13.87
C VAL A 403 1.47 4.35 12.37
N PRO A 404 2.14 3.55 11.51
CA PRO A 404 1.84 3.50 10.08
C PRO A 404 0.38 3.10 9.81
N PHE A 405 -0.20 3.62 8.75
CA PHE A 405 -1.61 3.35 8.39
C PHE A 405 -1.80 1.89 7.91
N ALA A 406 -3.01 1.35 8.13
CA ALA A 406 -3.48 0.04 7.62
C ALA A 406 -2.80 -1.23 8.16
N ASN A 407 -2.05 -1.15 9.25
CA ASN A 407 -1.54 -2.34 9.96
C ASN A 407 -2.47 -2.70 11.12
N ALA A 408 -2.62 -4.00 11.39
CA ALA A 408 -3.12 -4.45 12.68
C ALA A 408 -2.03 -4.29 13.74
N TYR A 409 -2.41 -3.95 14.96
CA TYR A 409 -1.49 -3.70 16.06
C TYR A 409 -1.91 -4.45 17.32
N ALA A 410 -0.93 -4.84 18.14
CA ALA A 410 -1.14 -5.29 19.49
C ALA A 410 -0.43 -4.31 20.45
N ILE A 411 -1.21 -3.60 21.25
CA ILE A 411 -0.71 -2.69 22.29
C ILE A 411 -0.71 -3.46 23.60
N SER A 412 0.46 -3.62 24.21
CA SER A 412 0.61 -4.26 25.52
C SER A 412 0.99 -3.22 26.57
N GLY A 413 0.47 -3.39 27.78
CA GLY A 413 0.73 -2.51 28.91
C GLY A 413 1.24 -3.29 30.12
N THR A 414 2.19 -2.67 30.81
CA THR A 414 2.74 -3.16 32.08
C THR A 414 2.72 -2.07 33.14
N LYS A 415 2.45 -2.46 34.37
CA LYS A 415 2.50 -1.59 35.55
C LYS A 415 2.85 -2.40 36.77
N ASN A 416 3.67 -1.89 37.65
CA ASN A 416 3.96 -2.58 38.91
C ASN A 416 2.66 -2.76 39.73
N GLY A 417 2.41 -3.97 40.20
CA GLY A 417 1.19 -4.36 40.90
C GLY A 417 0.03 -4.82 39.97
N TYR A 418 0.27 -4.94 38.68
CA TYR A 418 -0.70 -5.39 37.68
C TYR A 418 -0.16 -6.51 36.78
N LEU A 419 -1.01 -7.40 36.36
CA LEU A 419 -0.71 -8.38 35.30
C LEU A 419 -0.59 -7.65 33.97
N GLN A 420 0.42 -8.00 33.19
CA GLN A 420 0.53 -7.53 31.80
C GLN A 420 -0.70 -7.98 31.01
N ASN A 421 -1.23 -7.09 30.20
CA ASN A 421 -2.32 -7.38 29.27
C ASN A 421 -2.09 -6.66 27.96
N SER A 422 -2.83 -7.04 26.92
CA SER A 422 -2.76 -6.44 25.59
C SER A 422 -4.13 -6.31 24.96
N VAL A 423 -4.25 -5.32 24.06
CA VAL A 423 -5.41 -5.12 23.20
C VAL A 423 -4.93 -5.16 21.74
N SER A 424 -5.65 -5.91 20.91
CA SER A 424 -5.43 -5.94 19.46
C SER A 424 -6.35 -4.95 18.78
N ILE A 425 -5.83 -4.22 17.78
CA ILE A 425 -6.56 -3.20 17.02
C ILE A 425 -6.30 -3.46 15.55
N ASP A 426 -7.37 -3.58 14.77
CA ASP A 426 -7.32 -3.52 13.31
C ASP A 426 -7.89 -2.19 12.85
N PRO A 427 -7.07 -1.25 12.35
CA PRO A 427 -7.53 0.08 11.92
C PRO A 427 -8.57 0.07 10.81
N ASN A 428 -8.76 -1.06 10.13
CA ASN A 428 -9.78 -1.20 9.09
C ASN A 428 -11.18 -1.48 9.65
N THR A 429 -11.26 -1.97 10.89
CA THR A 429 -12.50 -2.41 11.52
C THR A 429 -12.75 -1.79 12.88
N ASP A 430 -11.69 -1.43 13.60
CA ASP A 430 -11.76 -0.94 14.98
C ASP A 430 -11.61 0.58 15.05
N PRO A 431 -12.29 1.24 15.98
CA PRO A 431 -12.06 2.65 16.24
C PRO A 431 -10.64 2.87 16.80
N LEU A 432 -9.99 3.93 16.34
CA LEU A 432 -8.65 4.30 16.79
C LEU A 432 -8.65 5.26 17.98
N ASP A 433 -9.80 5.85 18.27
CA ASP A 433 -10.03 6.67 19.44
C ASP A 433 -10.76 5.86 20.53
N ASP A 434 -10.53 6.22 21.79
CA ASP A 434 -11.13 5.58 22.99
C ASP A 434 -10.76 4.11 23.20
N VAL A 435 -9.57 3.70 22.74
CA VAL A 435 -9.05 2.34 22.98
C VAL A 435 -8.83 2.11 24.47
N LEU A 436 -9.40 1.04 25.01
CA LEU A 436 -9.24 0.67 26.42
C LEU A 436 -8.25 -0.48 26.59
N LEU A 437 -7.14 -0.21 27.28
CA LEU A 437 -6.20 -1.23 27.73
C LEU A 437 -6.46 -1.52 29.21
N GLU A 438 -7.06 -2.67 29.49
CA GLU A 438 -7.47 -3.07 30.83
C GLU A 438 -6.39 -3.91 31.50
N LEU A 439 -5.87 -3.49 32.66
CA LEU A 439 -4.93 -4.27 33.44
C LEU A 439 -5.62 -4.84 34.67
N ASP A 440 -5.36 -6.11 34.95
CA ASP A 440 -5.82 -6.77 36.17
C ASP A 440 -4.79 -6.54 37.30
N LYS A 441 -5.24 -6.01 38.44
CA LYS A 441 -4.39 -5.87 39.61
C LYS A 441 -4.04 -7.24 40.18
N TYR A 442 -2.81 -7.42 40.62
CA TYR A 442 -2.45 -8.63 41.33
C TYR A 442 -3.27 -8.74 42.62
N ASP A 443 -4.01 -9.80 42.75
CA ASP A 443 -4.60 -10.18 44.01
C ASP A 443 -3.55 -11.07 44.75
N TYR A 444 -2.77 -10.46 45.61
CA TYR A 444 -1.87 -11.21 46.48
C TYR A 444 -2.69 -11.74 47.64
N GLY A 445 -2.77 -13.04 47.74
CA GLY A 445 -3.29 -13.74 48.93
C GLY A 445 -2.18 -14.39 49.68
N ALA A 446 -2.28 -14.44 50.97
CA ALA A 446 -1.44 -15.28 51.83
C ALA A 446 -2.33 -16.22 52.61
N GLU A 447 -2.10 -17.51 52.47
CA GLU A 447 -2.82 -18.54 53.23
C GLU A 447 -1.89 -19.46 54.00
N GLY A 448 -2.37 -19.99 55.08
CA GLY A 448 -1.59 -20.92 55.88
C GLY A 448 -2.38 -21.55 56.99
N ILE A 449 -1.71 -22.36 57.80
CA ILE A 449 -2.26 -23.01 58.98
C ILE A 449 -1.35 -22.71 60.15
N VAL A 450 -1.89 -22.18 61.24
CA VAL A 450 -1.17 -22.05 62.51
C VAL A 450 -1.31 -23.33 63.30
N MET A 451 -0.18 -23.93 63.67
CA MET A 451 -0.12 -25.20 64.37
C MET A 451 0.69 -25.10 65.65
N HIS A 452 0.42 -25.92 66.67
CA HIS A 452 1.24 -26.05 67.87
C HIS A 452 2.57 -26.68 67.51
N GLY A 453 3.69 -26.07 67.94
CA GLY A 453 5.03 -26.45 67.52
C GLY A 453 5.46 -27.87 67.83
N GLU A 454 4.94 -28.48 68.93
CA GLU A 454 5.29 -29.87 69.33
C GLU A 454 4.24 -30.87 68.89
N THR A 455 2.95 -30.51 68.97
CA THR A 455 1.86 -31.52 68.75
C THR A 455 1.35 -31.47 67.30
N MET A 456 1.74 -30.52 66.53
CA MET A 456 1.24 -30.29 65.18
C MET A 456 -0.29 -30.17 65.09
N ALA A 457 -0.96 -29.93 66.19
CA ALA A 457 -2.38 -29.68 66.22
C ALA A 457 -2.74 -28.27 65.72
N PRO A 458 -3.80 -28.09 64.92
CA PRO A 458 -4.23 -26.74 64.50
C PRO A 458 -4.61 -25.86 65.68
N LEU A 459 -4.23 -24.58 65.65
CA LEU A 459 -4.56 -23.64 66.72
C LEU A 459 -5.66 -22.69 66.28
N THR A 460 -6.78 -22.77 66.98
CA THR A 460 -7.94 -21.89 66.83
C THR A 460 -7.73 -20.59 67.58
N GLY A 461 -8.24 -19.48 67.06
CA GLY A 461 -8.30 -18.20 67.78
C GLY A 461 -6.94 -17.45 67.86
N VAL A 462 -5.96 -17.84 67.03
CA VAL A 462 -4.69 -17.16 66.96
C VAL A 462 -4.82 -15.96 66.07
N LYS A 463 -4.38 -14.78 66.53
CA LYS A 463 -4.34 -13.56 65.77
C LYS A 463 -3.14 -13.59 64.79
N VAL A 464 -3.42 -13.46 63.47
CA VAL A 464 -2.42 -13.41 62.44
C VAL A 464 -2.53 -12.05 61.77
N GLY A 465 -1.40 -11.35 61.63
CA GLY A 465 -1.35 -10.02 61.01
C GLY A 465 -0.53 -10.04 59.73
N LEU A 466 -1.04 -9.42 58.68
CA LEU A 466 -0.32 -9.13 57.45
C LEU A 466 0.24 -7.70 57.51
N TYR A 467 1.54 -7.55 57.29
CA TYR A 467 2.26 -6.28 57.35
C TYR A 467 2.89 -5.97 56.00
N ASP A 468 3.01 -4.67 55.67
CA ASP A 468 3.78 -4.23 54.50
C ASP A 468 5.29 -4.25 54.79
N ALA A 469 6.13 -3.91 53.79
CA ALA A 469 7.57 -3.90 53.92
C ALA A 469 8.10 -2.85 54.92
N ASN A 470 7.28 -1.95 55.44
CA ASN A 470 7.58 -0.91 56.43
C ASN A 470 7.01 -1.24 57.81
N ASP A 471 6.63 -2.51 58.08
CA ASP A 471 6.01 -3.01 59.31
C ASP A 471 4.67 -2.35 59.66
N LYS A 472 3.96 -1.75 58.66
CA LYS A 472 2.61 -1.24 58.85
C LYS A 472 1.59 -2.33 58.67
N LEU A 473 0.71 -2.53 59.64
CA LEU A 473 -0.37 -3.50 59.57
C LEU A 473 -1.30 -3.18 58.40
N ILE A 474 -1.45 -4.14 57.49
CA ILE A 474 -2.37 -4.07 56.34
C ILE A 474 -3.73 -4.66 56.77
N GLN A 475 -3.70 -5.88 57.36
CA GLN A 475 -4.91 -6.58 57.77
C GLN A 475 -4.58 -7.52 58.94
N ASP A 476 -5.52 -7.77 59.83
CA ASP A 476 -5.43 -8.88 60.81
C ASP A 476 -6.68 -9.74 60.73
N LEU A 477 -6.51 -10.99 61.13
CA LEU A 477 -7.58 -11.97 61.22
C LEU A 477 -7.30 -12.97 62.34
N THR A 478 -8.28 -13.78 62.67
CA THR A 478 -8.14 -14.82 63.69
C THR A 478 -8.39 -16.18 63.06
N THR A 479 -7.52 -17.18 63.38
CA THR A 479 -7.60 -18.51 62.79
C THR A 479 -8.91 -19.21 63.16
N ALA A 480 -9.48 -19.96 62.20
CA ALA A 480 -10.64 -20.83 62.38
C ALA A 480 -10.32 -22.09 63.20
N ALA A 481 -11.29 -22.93 63.42
CA ALA A 481 -11.12 -24.17 64.21
C ALA A 481 -10.10 -25.16 63.66
N ASP A 482 -9.80 -25.09 62.36
CA ASP A 482 -8.79 -25.88 61.67
C ASP A 482 -7.43 -25.17 61.59
N GLY A 483 -7.26 -24.07 62.34
CA GLY A 483 -6.02 -23.27 62.37
C GLY A 483 -5.76 -22.47 61.08
N LYS A 484 -6.59 -22.52 60.09
CA LYS A 484 -6.39 -21.83 58.78
C LYS A 484 -6.58 -20.34 58.89
N TYR A 485 -5.81 -19.66 58.06
CA TYR A 485 -5.97 -18.23 57.76
C TYR A 485 -5.80 -17.96 56.25
N THR A 486 -6.50 -16.96 55.75
CA THR A 486 -6.38 -16.50 54.37
C THR A 486 -6.54 -14.98 54.35
N PHE A 487 -5.57 -14.29 53.79
CA PHE A 487 -5.58 -12.83 53.54
C PHE A 487 -5.89 -12.55 52.09
#